data_60820087f1c68deda2ea9e18750856fa
#
_entry.id   60820087f1c68deda2ea9e18750856fa
#
_cell.length_a   1.000
_cell.length_b   1.000
_cell.length_c   1.000
_cell.angle_alpha   90.00
_cell.angle_beta   90.00
_cell.angle_gamma   90.00
#
_symmetry.space_group_name_H-M   'P 1'
#
loop_
_entity.id
_entity.type
_entity.pdbx_description
1 polymer ?
#
loop_
_entity_poly.entity_id
_entity_poly.type
_entity_poly.pdbx_seq_one_letter_code
_entity_poly.pdbx_strand_id
1 'polypeptide(L)'
;MNFSSLVLMEKDKENNAFIREIGSYEVTDGAEYITKMYYDGEVVNIFFDTNKDVEEWEYSAIFDLFNYDLFLEKGYKVEDVDDEYNPTWKLTFDFSEDHEIMSNKIKEVCNIISESMDTVFYDINGKQELY
;
A
#
# COMPACT_ATOMS: atom_id res chain seq x y z
N MET A 1 1.78 -19.15 -10.49
CA MET A 1 2.15 -17.76 -10.18
C MET A 1 1.17 -16.83 -10.91
N ASN A 2 0.55 -15.94 -10.17
CA ASN A 2 -0.40 -14.99 -10.73
C ASN A 2 0.29 -13.65 -10.96
N PHE A 3 0.06 -13.09 -12.14
CA PHE A 3 0.53 -11.77 -12.47
C PHE A 3 -0.64 -10.80 -12.47
N SER A 4 -0.42 -9.61 -11.97
CA SER A 4 -1.37 -8.52 -12.02
C SER A 4 -0.70 -7.31 -12.67
N SER A 5 -1.50 -6.45 -13.26
CA SER A 5 -1.00 -5.18 -13.78
C SER A 5 -1.60 -4.05 -12.98
N LEU A 6 -0.75 -3.13 -12.54
CA LEU A 6 -1.16 -1.91 -11.87
C LEU A 6 -0.98 -0.74 -12.82
N VAL A 7 -2.02 0.03 -13.03
CA VAL A 7 -1.99 1.22 -13.89
C VAL A 7 -1.75 2.45 -13.04
N LEU A 8 -0.72 3.22 -13.39
CA LEU A 8 -0.44 4.49 -12.73
C LEU A 8 -1.03 5.62 -13.56
N MET A 9 -1.91 6.39 -12.94
CA MET A 9 -2.53 7.55 -13.56
C MET A 9 -2.08 8.82 -12.85
N GLU A 10 -2.01 9.91 -13.60
CA GLU A 10 -1.78 11.23 -13.01
C GLU A 10 -3.12 11.91 -12.75
N LYS A 11 -3.30 12.43 -11.54
CA LYS A 11 -4.49 13.18 -11.14
C LYS A 11 -4.09 14.56 -10.66
N ASP A 12 -4.96 15.54 -10.90
CA ASP A 12 -4.77 16.88 -10.38
C ASP A 12 -4.88 16.88 -8.86
N LYS A 13 -3.90 17.45 -8.19
CA LYS A 13 -3.82 17.47 -6.73
C LYS A 13 -4.99 18.23 -6.09
N GLU A 14 -5.46 19.29 -6.73
CA GLU A 14 -6.50 20.14 -6.16
C GLU A 14 -7.91 19.58 -6.33
N ASN A 15 -8.23 19.09 -7.54
CA ASN A 15 -9.60 18.67 -7.87
C ASN A 15 -9.73 17.16 -8.13
N ASN A 16 -8.63 16.41 -8.03
CA ASN A 16 -8.60 14.96 -8.24
C ASN A 16 -9.04 14.51 -9.64
N ALA A 17 -8.99 15.44 -10.62
CA ALA A 17 -9.36 15.12 -12.00
C ALA A 17 -8.25 14.32 -12.68
N PHE A 18 -8.65 13.38 -13.52
CA PHE A 18 -7.72 12.60 -14.34
C PHE A 18 -7.00 13.49 -15.34
N ILE A 19 -5.67 13.40 -15.41
CA ILE A 19 -4.84 14.14 -16.35
C ILE A 19 -4.35 13.22 -17.48
N ARG A 20 -3.69 12.11 -17.14
CA ARG A 20 -3.15 11.16 -18.12
C ARG A 20 -2.85 9.81 -17.49
N GLU A 21 -2.77 8.79 -18.33
CA GLU A 21 -2.22 7.49 -17.93
C GLU A 21 -0.69 7.56 -18.12
N ILE A 22 0.05 7.19 -17.09
CA ILE A 22 1.52 7.18 -17.12
C ILE A 22 2.03 5.86 -17.66
N GLY A 23 1.51 4.75 -17.15
CA GLY A 23 1.95 3.43 -17.58
C GLY A 23 1.31 2.32 -16.77
N SER A 24 1.62 1.10 -17.19
CA SER A 24 1.18 -0.12 -16.53
C SER A 24 2.40 -0.90 -16.06
N TYR A 25 2.32 -1.50 -14.89
CA TYR A 25 3.43 -2.21 -14.26
C TYR A 25 2.99 -3.60 -13.86
N GLU A 26 3.75 -4.60 -14.26
CA GLU A 26 3.47 -5.98 -13.93
C GLU A 26 3.99 -6.30 -12.53
N VAL A 27 3.14 -6.88 -11.71
CA VAL A 27 3.46 -7.24 -10.32
C VAL A 27 2.92 -8.64 -10.03
N THR A 28 3.41 -9.24 -8.94
CA THR A 28 2.96 -10.55 -8.48
C THR A 28 2.21 -10.42 -7.16
N ASP A 29 2.77 -10.90 -6.06
CA ASP A 29 2.14 -10.83 -4.74
C ASP A 29 2.09 -9.40 -4.21
N GLY A 30 1.07 -9.06 -3.46
CA GLY A 30 0.91 -7.78 -2.79
C GLY A 30 -0.03 -6.82 -3.50
N ALA A 31 -0.23 -6.97 -4.82
CA ALA A 31 -1.13 -6.09 -5.58
C ALA A 31 -2.58 -6.17 -5.11
N GLU A 32 -2.99 -7.33 -4.58
CA GLU A 32 -4.36 -7.55 -4.08
C GLU A 32 -4.71 -6.67 -2.89
N TYR A 33 -3.73 -6.13 -2.19
CA TYR A 33 -3.95 -5.22 -1.06
C TYR A 33 -4.11 -3.77 -1.50
N ILE A 34 -3.67 -3.41 -2.72
CA ILE A 34 -3.68 -2.03 -3.21
C ILE A 34 -5.07 -1.64 -3.67
N THR A 35 -5.61 -0.57 -3.09
CA THR A 35 -6.96 -0.08 -3.41
C THR A 35 -6.94 1.12 -4.35
N LYS A 36 -5.88 1.93 -4.30
CA LYS A 36 -5.68 3.11 -5.16
C LYS A 36 -4.20 3.32 -5.43
N MET A 37 -3.86 3.79 -6.62
CA MET A 37 -2.51 4.23 -6.95
C MET A 37 -2.58 5.37 -7.96
N TYR A 38 -1.95 6.50 -7.65
CA TYR A 38 -1.91 7.64 -8.57
C TYR A 38 -0.74 8.58 -8.27
N TYR A 39 -0.31 9.29 -9.31
CA TYR A 39 0.68 10.36 -9.22
C TYR A 39 -0.08 11.69 -9.16
N ASP A 40 0.26 12.56 -8.20
CA ASP A 40 -0.44 13.82 -7.99
C ASP A 40 0.33 15.05 -8.47
N GLY A 41 1.38 14.84 -9.24
CA GLY A 41 2.27 15.90 -9.71
C GLY A 41 3.47 16.13 -8.79
N GLU A 42 3.48 15.54 -7.61
CA GLU A 42 4.58 15.63 -6.64
C GLU A 42 5.11 14.25 -6.26
N VAL A 43 4.23 13.36 -5.82
CA VAL A 43 4.60 12.02 -5.36
C VAL A 43 3.62 10.98 -5.89
N VAL A 44 4.06 9.74 -5.90
CA VAL A 44 3.18 8.58 -6.13
C VAL A 44 2.51 8.24 -4.82
N ASN A 45 1.20 8.09 -4.86
CA ASN A 45 0.36 7.73 -3.72
C ASN A 45 -0.17 6.32 -3.91
N ILE A 46 0.05 5.45 -2.94
CA ILE A 46 -0.49 4.09 -2.93
C ILE A 46 -1.29 3.89 -1.66
N PHE A 47 -2.57 3.57 -1.79
CA PHE A 47 -3.41 3.19 -0.66
C PHE A 47 -3.54 1.68 -0.65
N PHE A 48 -3.41 1.06 0.50
CA PHE A 48 -3.60 -0.37 0.64
C PHE A 48 -4.31 -0.70 1.96
N ASP A 49 -5.01 -1.82 1.99
CA ASP A 49 -5.73 -2.27 3.15
C ASP A 49 -5.53 -3.77 3.37
N THR A 50 -6.25 -4.35 4.31
CA THR A 50 -6.11 -5.77 4.66
C THR A 50 -6.70 -6.73 3.63
N ASN A 51 -7.40 -6.21 2.62
CA ASN A 51 -8.08 -7.00 1.58
C ASN A 51 -9.07 -8.04 2.14
N LYS A 52 -9.48 -7.86 3.37
CA LYS A 52 -10.54 -8.66 4.02
C LYS A 52 -11.06 -7.92 5.22
N ASP A 53 -12.29 -8.22 5.58
CA ASP A 53 -12.91 -7.64 6.76
C ASP A 53 -12.27 -8.21 8.02
N VAL A 54 -12.12 -7.37 9.03
CA VAL A 54 -11.53 -7.74 10.30
C VAL A 54 -12.48 -7.42 11.44
N GLU A 55 -12.31 -8.10 12.56
CA GLU A 55 -13.08 -7.82 13.78
C GLU A 55 -12.53 -6.57 14.46
N GLU A 56 -13.30 -5.98 15.36
CA GLU A 56 -12.92 -4.75 16.05
C GLU A 56 -11.60 -4.88 16.81
N TRP A 57 -11.39 -6.00 17.51
CA TRP A 57 -10.13 -6.22 18.23
C TRP A 57 -8.94 -6.38 17.26
N GLU A 58 -9.20 -7.03 16.12
CA GLU A 58 -8.17 -7.20 15.07
C GLU A 58 -7.77 -5.85 14.49
N TYR A 59 -8.73 -4.95 14.28
CA TYR A 59 -8.48 -3.61 13.77
C TYR A 59 -7.45 -2.88 14.64
N SER A 60 -7.67 -2.90 15.95
CA SER A 60 -6.75 -2.27 16.91
C SER A 60 -5.40 -2.98 16.97
N ALA A 61 -5.40 -4.31 16.99
CA ALA A 61 -4.18 -5.09 17.05
C ALA A 61 -3.31 -4.92 15.81
N ILE A 62 -3.93 -4.87 14.63
CA ILE A 62 -3.23 -4.69 13.37
C ILE A 62 -2.48 -3.35 13.33
N PHE A 63 -3.13 -2.25 13.66
CA PHE A 63 -2.46 -0.96 13.70
C PHE A 63 -1.34 -0.92 14.75
N ASP A 64 -1.56 -1.58 15.89
CA ASP A 64 -0.59 -1.60 16.98
C ASP A 64 0.68 -2.40 16.61
N LEU A 65 0.53 -3.49 15.88
CA LEU A 65 1.62 -4.43 15.58
C LEU A 65 2.18 -4.31 14.16
N PHE A 66 1.60 -3.47 13.31
CA PHE A 66 2.08 -3.31 11.94
C PHE A 66 3.51 -2.78 11.93
N ASN A 67 4.37 -3.40 11.13
CA ASN A 67 5.79 -3.03 11.08
C ASN A 67 6.07 -1.94 10.04
N TYR A 68 6.04 -0.70 10.46
CA TYR A 68 6.33 0.46 9.62
C TYR A 68 7.79 0.54 9.20
N ASP A 69 8.69 -0.02 9.98
CA ASP A 69 10.14 0.06 9.74
C ASP A 69 10.55 -0.58 8.43
N LEU A 70 9.85 -1.63 7.99
CA LEU A 70 10.14 -2.27 6.71
C LEU A 70 10.03 -1.30 5.53
N PHE A 71 9.09 -0.37 5.62
CA PHE A 71 8.89 0.66 4.60
C PHE A 71 9.92 1.78 4.73
N LEU A 72 10.14 2.24 5.95
CA LEU A 72 11.06 3.35 6.22
C LEU A 72 12.49 3.02 5.84
N GLU A 73 12.93 1.79 6.08
CA GLU A 73 14.27 1.32 5.72
C GLU A 73 14.53 1.38 4.22
N LYS A 74 13.50 1.26 3.42
CA LYS A 74 13.58 1.32 1.95
C LYS A 74 13.31 2.72 1.39
N GLY A 75 13.08 3.70 2.26
CA GLY A 75 12.86 5.09 1.86
C GLY A 75 11.41 5.43 1.52
N TYR A 76 10.48 4.57 1.87
CA TYR A 76 9.05 4.84 1.66
C TYR A 76 8.43 5.45 2.91
N LYS A 77 7.55 6.43 2.70
CA LYS A 77 6.78 7.03 3.78
C LYS A 77 5.43 6.33 3.84
N VAL A 78 5.03 5.86 5.01
CA VAL A 78 3.75 5.19 5.20
C VAL A 78 3.06 5.77 6.43
N GLU A 79 1.74 5.99 6.32
CA GLU A 79 0.94 6.55 7.41
C GLU A 79 -0.43 5.87 7.46
N ASP A 80 -1.02 5.87 8.66
CA ASP A 80 -2.37 5.34 8.88
C ASP A 80 -3.39 6.23 8.21
N VAL A 81 -4.44 5.61 7.67
CA VAL A 81 -5.63 6.32 7.17
C VAL A 81 -6.79 5.99 8.09
N ASP A 82 -7.24 6.95 8.86
CA ASP A 82 -8.33 6.77 9.81
C ASP A 82 -9.68 6.74 9.10
N ASP A 83 -10.70 6.25 9.81
CA ASP A 83 -12.11 6.26 9.39
C ASP A 83 -12.45 5.37 8.19
N GLU A 84 -11.58 4.41 7.86
CA GLU A 84 -11.88 3.40 6.86
C GLU A 84 -12.45 2.15 7.53
N TYR A 85 -13.26 1.41 6.80
CA TYR A 85 -13.91 0.19 7.31
C TYR A 85 -12.88 -0.85 7.75
N ASN A 86 -11.87 -1.09 6.92
CA ASN A 86 -10.74 -1.97 7.23
C ASN A 86 -9.49 -1.15 7.50
N PRO A 87 -8.51 -1.67 8.27
CA PRO A 87 -7.23 -0.97 8.43
C PRO A 87 -6.64 -0.61 7.07
N THR A 88 -6.33 0.66 6.91
CA THR A 88 -5.86 1.23 5.64
C THR A 88 -4.64 2.10 5.88
N TRP A 89 -3.73 2.09 4.93
CA TRP A 89 -2.50 2.89 4.97
C TRP A 89 -2.30 3.61 3.65
N LYS A 90 -1.62 4.74 3.73
CA LYS A 90 -1.19 5.51 2.57
C LYS A 90 0.33 5.51 2.52
N LEU A 91 0.88 5.08 1.39
CA LEU A 91 2.31 5.09 1.14
C LEU A 91 2.62 6.08 0.04
N THR A 92 3.72 6.83 0.20
CA THR A 92 4.17 7.77 -0.83
C THR A 92 5.64 7.59 -1.14
N PHE A 93 6.01 7.84 -2.38
CA PHE A 93 7.40 7.87 -2.82
C PHE A 93 7.56 8.77 -4.06
N ASP A 94 8.79 9.16 -4.33
CA ASP A 94 9.09 10.06 -5.43
C ASP A 94 8.84 9.39 -6.78
N PHE A 95 8.25 10.16 -7.69
CA PHE A 95 8.00 9.72 -9.05
C PHE A 95 9.30 9.77 -9.87
N SER A 96 9.45 8.84 -10.82
CA SER A 96 10.50 8.86 -11.82
C SER A 96 9.88 8.72 -13.21
N GLU A 97 10.41 9.46 -14.18
CA GLU A 97 10.02 9.31 -15.59
C GLU A 97 10.53 8.00 -16.19
N ASP A 98 11.51 7.37 -15.56
CA ASP A 98 12.09 6.10 -16.01
C ASP A 98 11.16 4.94 -15.64
N HIS A 99 10.61 4.27 -16.64
CA HIS A 99 9.68 3.15 -16.46
C HIS A 99 10.30 2.01 -15.67
N GLU A 100 11.56 1.70 -15.88
CA GLU A 100 12.25 0.62 -15.18
C GLU A 100 12.40 0.93 -13.68
N ILE A 101 12.78 2.17 -13.36
CA ILE A 101 12.89 2.62 -11.98
C ILE A 101 11.52 2.52 -11.29
N MET A 102 10.48 3.01 -11.94
CA MET A 102 9.11 2.94 -11.40
C MET A 102 8.65 1.51 -11.22
N SER A 103 8.91 0.66 -12.20
CA SER A 103 8.56 -0.76 -12.13
C SER A 103 9.21 -1.44 -10.92
N ASN A 104 10.49 -1.17 -10.70
CA ASN A 104 11.23 -1.75 -9.58
C ASN A 104 10.69 -1.26 -8.23
N LYS A 105 10.37 0.02 -8.11
CA LYS A 105 9.79 0.60 -6.89
C LYS A 105 8.42 -0.01 -6.58
N ILE A 106 7.56 -0.13 -7.58
CA ILE A 106 6.22 -0.69 -7.40
C ILE A 106 6.30 -2.16 -7.00
N LYS A 107 7.18 -2.93 -7.62
CA LYS A 107 7.41 -4.34 -7.25
C LYS A 107 7.91 -4.46 -5.81
N GLU A 108 8.86 -3.61 -5.43
CA GLU A 108 9.38 -3.60 -4.06
C GLU A 108 8.29 -3.28 -3.05
N VAL A 109 7.46 -2.26 -3.33
CA VAL A 109 6.33 -1.89 -2.48
C VAL A 109 5.35 -3.06 -2.32
N CYS A 110 4.99 -3.71 -3.42
CA CYS A 110 4.10 -4.87 -3.37
C CYS A 110 4.66 -5.99 -2.50
N ASN A 111 5.96 -6.27 -2.62
CA ASN A 111 6.62 -7.30 -1.82
C ASN A 111 6.61 -6.95 -0.33
N ILE A 112 6.89 -5.70 0.01
CA ILE A 112 6.88 -5.24 1.41
C ILE A 112 5.46 -5.31 1.98
N ILE A 113 4.46 -4.90 1.21
CA ILE A 113 3.05 -4.99 1.64
C ILE A 113 2.67 -6.43 1.92
N SER A 114 2.98 -7.35 1.00
CA SER A 114 2.68 -8.77 1.16
C SER A 114 3.32 -9.36 2.42
N GLU A 115 4.60 -9.09 2.62
CA GLU A 115 5.35 -9.53 3.79
C GLU A 115 4.76 -8.93 5.08
N SER A 116 4.45 -7.65 5.07
CA SER A 116 3.89 -6.96 6.23
C SER A 116 2.52 -7.50 6.63
N MET A 117 1.67 -7.83 5.65
CA MET A 117 0.37 -8.41 5.92
C MET A 117 0.49 -9.82 6.49
N ASP A 118 1.34 -10.64 5.92
CA ASP A 118 1.58 -11.99 6.45
C ASP A 118 2.08 -11.94 7.90
N THR A 119 3.00 -11.04 8.17
CA THR A 119 3.60 -10.88 9.50
C THR A 119 2.58 -10.38 10.51
N VAL A 120 1.80 -9.35 10.19
CA VAL A 120 0.87 -8.77 11.15
C VAL A 120 -0.27 -9.74 11.47
N PHE A 121 -0.79 -10.47 10.49
CA PHE A 121 -1.84 -11.46 10.75
C PHE A 121 -1.32 -12.63 11.57
N TYR A 122 -0.07 -13.00 11.39
CA TYR A 122 0.58 -13.99 12.25
C TYR A 122 0.72 -13.45 13.69
N ASP A 123 1.18 -12.20 13.82
CA ASP A 123 1.47 -11.60 15.13
C ASP A 123 0.22 -11.35 15.97
N ILE A 124 -0.92 -11.01 15.37
CA ILE A 124 -2.15 -10.79 16.13
C ILE A 124 -2.83 -12.09 16.57
N ASN A 125 -2.44 -13.20 15.98
CA ASN A 125 -3.07 -14.49 16.28
C ASN A 125 -2.93 -14.82 17.76
N GLY A 126 -4.07 -15.11 18.42
CA GLY A 126 -4.09 -15.46 19.84
C GLY A 126 -4.04 -14.26 20.79
N LYS A 127 -4.11 -13.04 20.28
CA LYS A 127 -4.01 -11.82 21.11
C LYS A 127 -5.35 -11.14 21.38
N GLN A 128 -6.45 -11.81 21.09
CA GLN A 128 -7.79 -11.25 21.26
C GLN A 128 -8.03 -10.66 22.65
N GLU A 129 -7.54 -11.31 23.69
CA GLU A 129 -7.74 -10.88 25.08
C GLU A 129 -7.01 -9.60 25.44
N LEU A 130 -6.04 -9.18 24.63
CA LEU A 130 -5.27 -7.95 24.85
C LEU A 130 -5.94 -6.71 24.24
N TYR A 131 -7.00 -6.90 23.48
CA TYR A 131 -7.64 -5.81 22.73
C TYR A 131 -9.17 -5.72 22.90
#